data_2e3b8cafde7f67a36c6f64795d13b78c
#
_entry.id   2e3b8cafde7f67a36c6f64795d13b78c
#
_cell.length_a   1.000
_cell.length_b   1.000
_cell.length_c   1.000
_cell.angle_alpha   90.00
_cell.angle_beta   90.00
_cell.angle_gamma   90.00
#
_symmetry.space_group_name_H-M   'P 1'
#
loop_
_entity.id
_entity.type
_entity.pdbx_description
1 polymer ?
#
loop_
_entity_poly.entity_id
_entity_poly.type
_entity_poly.pdbx_seq_one_letter_code
_entity_poly.pdbx_strand_id
1 'polypeptide(L)'
;MRVRTAIKKRRKAGFLLYTLYMVRKIFQDKFLLYLTLAVLLLRVGLFFYVMAFNPLGSDFLHFPDSLYYTAPAQTLLTSGQLTDPYSLAPLTFRTPGYPVFLALIYAVSGQSAWAVVFVQILLITALVPLVYHSAAVFLSKTAARAAGVLCAFSTVLAAYAFALLSDVLFAFLLTVFLFFALCYIKSGKWPRLLAASLFLTAAIFVRPVAYNWLYLGAVLVGLKTYRQGCRKCVCALLVFCLPILACTGAWQWRNYRQAGYAGFHSSAAYNLYFWNLDAVGHARGLNAQGGDQLLHQALPAGFWQFSPTQKDEWLLAHAKPMLRKFWPYKLAHAPYWLAKTLLGGSYTQISRIIRGTPPLSQAEFDYQLNKTTALPTQHLRTWQDYILLGLCGAQTLLTALLAGLGIVILWINKRRAETVFLGLFAGYFWAVSSVFFGAGGRYRLPFETTLCLLGGAGLAWLCSKLRPRLNR
;
A
#
# COMPACT_ATOMS: atom_id res chain seq x y z
N MET A 1 -20.22 10.20 -43.86
CA MET A 1 -18.93 10.86 -43.65
C MET A 1 -18.81 11.54 -42.27
N ARG A 2 -19.84 12.27 -41.78
CA ARG A 2 -19.80 12.99 -40.45
C ARG A 2 -19.65 12.09 -39.21
N VAL A 3 -20.20 10.86 -39.24
CA VAL A 3 -20.06 9.93 -38.07
C VAL A 3 -18.65 9.37 -37.93
N ARG A 4 -17.93 9.11 -39.04
CA ARG A 4 -16.52 8.66 -39.00
C ARG A 4 -15.58 9.74 -38.47
N THR A 5 -15.86 11.02 -38.73
CA THR A 5 -15.07 12.16 -38.24
C THR A 5 -15.27 12.39 -36.73
N ALA A 6 -16.48 12.19 -36.21
CA ALA A 6 -16.79 12.27 -34.79
C ALA A 6 -16.13 11.13 -33.98
N ILE A 7 -16.05 9.92 -34.57
CA ILE A 7 -15.35 8.77 -33.96
C ILE A 7 -13.82 8.99 -33.94
N LYS A 8 -13.26 9.64 -34.98
CA LYS A 8 -11.81 9.97 -35.03
C LYS A 8 -11.42 11.08 -34.04
N LYS A 9 -12.31 12.07 -33.81
CA LYS A 9 -12.10 13.11 -32.77
C LYS A 9 -12.21 12.54 -31.36
N ARG A 10 -13.04 11.53 -31.09
CA ARG A 10 -13.10 10.82 -29.80
C ARG A 10 -11.85 9.95 -29.49
N ARG A 11 -11.05 9.58 -30.51
CA ARG A 11 -9.83 8.78 -30.31
C ARG A 11 -8.62 9.59 -29.80
N LYS A 12 -8.63 10.92 -29.92
CA LYS A 12 -7.54 11.81 -29.44
C LYS A 12 -7.77 12.38 -28.03
N ALA A 13 -8.93 12.14 -27.46
CA ALA A 13 -9.26 12.59 -26.13
C ALA A 13 -8.67 11.64 -25.08
N GLY A 14 -7.47 11.98 -24.64
CA GLY A 14 -6.65 11.19 -23.72
C GLY A 14 -7.20 11.05 -22.30
N PHE A 15 -6.36 10.65 -21.40
CA PHE A 15 -6.53 10.40 -19.97
C PHE A 15 -7.48 11.39 -19.24
N LEU A 16 -7.40 12.70 -19.55
CA LEU A 16 -8.24 13.73 -18.95
C LEU A 16 -9.74 13.53 -19.21
N LEU A 17 -10.12 13.17 -20.44
CA LEU A 17 -11.54 12.90 -20.78
C LEU A 17 -12.05 11.59 -20.20
N TYR A 18 -11.16 10.61 -20.00
CA TYR A 18 -11.55 9.38 -19.29
C TYR A 18 -11.76 9.64 -17.80
N THR A 19 -10.92 10.47 -17.19
CA THR A 19 -11.09 10.91 -15.80
C THR A 19 -12.39 11.72 -15.64
N LEU A 20 -12.64 12.67 -16.54
CA LEU A 20 -13.89 13.43 -16.56
C LEU A 20 -15.13 12.54 -16.79
N TYR A 21 -15.01 11.51 -17.65
CA TYR A 21 -16.07 10.52 -17.86
C TYR A 21 -16.33 9.70 -16.58
N MET A 22 -15.28 9.33 -15.85
CA MET A 22 -15.40 8.60 -14.56
C MET A 22 -16.03 9.48 -13.50
N VAL A 23 -15.58 10.74 -13.38
CA VAL A 23 -16.20 11.73 -12.48
C VAL A 23 -17.68 11.89 -12.80
N ARG A 24 -18.04 12.07 -14.09
CA ARG A 24 -19.43 12.14 -14.51
C ARG A 24 -20.25 10.88 -14.17
N LYS A 25 -19.64 9.67 -14.22
CA LYS A 25 -20.30 8.43 -13.80
C LYS A 25 -20.52 8.33 -12.29
N ILE A 26 -19.65 8.92 -11.47
CA ILE A 26 -19.87 9.01 -10.02
C ILE A 26 -21.17 9.79 -9.76
N PHE A 27 -21.36 10.93 -10.44
CA PHE A 27 -22.57 11.73 -10.29
C PHE A 27 -23.84 11.06 -10.84
N GLN A 28 -23.73 10.05 -11.71
CA GLN A 28 -24.86 9.30 -12.25
C GLN A 28 -25.37 8.19 -11.31
N ASP A 29 -24.52 7.62 -10.43
CA ASP A 29 -24.96 6.66 -9.41
C ASP A 29 -25.17 7.38 -8.08
N LYS A 30 -26.41 7.78 -7.81
CA LYS A 30 -26.79 8.50 -6.56
C LYS A 30 -26.32 7.78 -5.30
N PHE A 31 -26.37 6.44 -5.29
CA PHE A 31 -25.88 5.66 -4.14
C PHE A 31 -24.38 5.91 -3.91
N LEU A 32 -23.57 5.84 -4.97
CA LEU A 32 -22.13 6.04 -4.89
C LEU A 32 -21.80 7.47 -4.47
N LEU A 33 -22.52 8.45 -5.03
CA LEU A 33 -22.37 9.86 -4.68
C LEU A 33 -22.65 10.08 -3.17
N TYR A 34 -23.81 9.63 -2.70
CA TYR A 34 -24.19 9.81 -1.29
C TYR A 34 -23.25 9.06 -0.35
N LEU A 35 -22.85 7.83 -0.67
CA LEU A 35 -21.86 7.08 0.11
C LEU A 35 -20.54 7.84 0.21
N THR A 36 -20.02 8.33 -0.94
CA THR A 36 -18.74 9.06 -0.97
C THR A 36 -18.81 10.37 -0.18
N LEU A 37 -19.89 11.12 -0.32
CA LEU A 37 -20.11 12.38 0.42
C LEU A 37 -20.27 12.13 1.93
N ALA A 38 -21.06 11.13 2.33
CA ALA A 38 -21.24 10.79 3.73
C ALA A 38 -19.93 10.38 4.40
N VAL A 39 -19.13 9.56 3.73
CA VAL A 39 -17.80 9.13 4.21
C VAL A 39 -16.82 10.30 4.24
N LEU A 40 -16.85 11.20 3.25
CA LEU A 40 -16.04 12.41 3.25
C LEU A 40 -16.38 13.29 4.45
N LEU A 41 -17.65 13.57 4.66
CA LEU A 41 -18.11 14.39 5.80
C LEU A 41 -17.72 13.78 7.15
N LEU A 42 -17.89 12.45 7.30
CA LEU A 42 -17.49 11.74 8.51
C LEU A 42 -15.98 11.87 8.77
N ARG A 43 -15.16 11.64 7.74
CA ARG A 43 -13.69 11.68 7.85
C ARG A 43 -13.17 13.10 8.07
N VAL A 44 -13.76 14.09 7.41
CA VAL A 44 -13.42 15.51 7.61
C VAL A 44 -13.89 15.97 9.01
N GLY A 45 -15.06 15.54 9.46
CA GLY A 45 -15.51 15.80 10.83
C GLY A 45 -14.55 15.19 11.87
N LEU A 46 -14.12 13.94 11.67
CA LEU A 46 -13.11 13.29 12.51
C LEU A 46 -11.77 14.04 12.47
N PHE A 47 -11.36 14.50 11.29
CA PHE A 47 -10.13 15.29 11.13
C PHE A 47 -10.14 16.56 11.98
N PHE A 48 -11.21 17.36 11.90
CA PHE A 48 -11.32 18.58 12.71
C PHE A 48 -11.43 18.28 14.19
N TYR A 49 -12.18 17.23 14.56
CA TYR A 49 -12.26 16.79 15.95
C TYR A 49 -10.87 16.43 16.50
N VAL A 50 -10.11 15.61 15.77
CA VAL A 50 -8.77 15.19 16.21
C VAL A 50 -7.80 16.37 16.24
N MET A 51 -7.85 17.25 15.25
CA MET A 51 -7.01 18.45 15.20
C MET A 51 -7.27 19.39 16.39
N ALA A 52 -8.54 19.51 16.83
CA ALA A 52 -8.93 20.39 17.91
C ALA A 52 -8.69 19.79 19.31
N PHE A 53 -8.87 18.49 19.47
CA PHE A 53 -8.95 17.85 20.78
C PHE A 53 -7.85 16.82 21.07
N ASN A 54 -6.96 16.48 20.11
CA ASN A 54 -5.88 15.58 20.42
C ASN A 54 -4.82 16.27 21.30
N PRO A 55 -4.52 15.74 22.51
CA PRO A 55 -3.65 16.42 23.48
C PRO A 55 -2.18 16.50 23.02
N LEU A 56 -1.77 15.72 22.02
CA LEU A 56 -0.41 15.74 21.46
C LEU A 56 -0.28 16.66 20.22
N GLY A 57 -1.34 17.41 19.88
CA GLY A 57 -1.30 18.26 18.69
C GLY A 57 -0.99 17.47 17.41
N SER A 58 0.08 17.83 16.71
CA SER A 58 0.54 17.13 15.50
C SER A 58 1.57 16.03 15.76
N ASP A 59 2.10 15.90 16.98
CA ASP A 59 3.24 15.01 17.24
C ASP A 59 2.90 13.53 17.06
N PHE A 60 1.65 13.14 17.40
CA PHE A 60 1.20 11.77 17.20
C PHE A 60 1.13 11.34 15.72
N LEU A 61 1.13 12.28 14.77
CA LEU A 61 1.12 11.98 13.33
C LEU A 61 2.47 11.45 12.85
N HIS A 62 3.55 11.75 13.58
CA HIS A 62 4.90 11.33 13.26
C HIS A 62 5.18 9.91 13.74
N PHE A 63 5.85 9.15 12.91
CA PHE A 63 6.37 7.82 13.15
C PHE A 63 7.89 7.85 13.01
N PRO A 64 8.63 6.85 13.51
CA PRO A 64 10.08 6.79 13.32
C PRO A 64 10.51 6.92 11.86
N ASP A 65 9.72 6.35 10.93
CA ASP A 65 9.96 6.47 9.48
C ASP A 65 9.66 7.86 8.90
N SER A 66 8.88 8.70 9.60
CA SER A 66 8.39 9.96 9.02
C SER A 66 9.51 10.93 8.67
N LEU A 67 10.58 10.96 9.48
CA LEU A 67 11.74 11.81 9.25
C LEU A 67 12.42 11.53 7.90
N TYR A 68 12.50 10.26 7.51
CA TYR A 68 13.06 9.85 6.21
C TYR A 68 12.26 10.33 4.99
N TYR A 69 11.09 10.91 5.20
CA TYR A 69 10.24 11.48 4.17
C TYR A 69 10.11 13.01 4.29
N THR A 70 9.91 13.51 5.52
CA THR A 70 9.67 14.94 5.76
C THR A 70 10.94 15.76 5.55
N ALA A 71 12.11 15.32 6.03
CA ALA A 71 13.36 16.04 5.84
C ALA A 71 13.77 16.13 4.35
N PRO A 72 13.76 15.04 3.55
CA PRO A 72 14.01 15.17 2.10
C PRO A 72 12.99 16.06 1.36
N ALA A 73 11.73 16.11 1.82
CA ALA A 73 10.74 17.02 1.25
C ALA A 73 11.08 18.48 1.52
N GLN A 74 11.56 18.78 2.73
CA GLN A 74 12.01 20.13 3.11
C GLN A 74 13.24 20.56 2.32
N THR A 75 14.27 19.70 2.21
CA THR A 75 15.47 20.01 1.45
C THR A 75 15.18 20.16 -0.04
N LEU A 76 14.21 19.42 -0.58
CA LEU A 76 13.75 19.61 -1.95
C LEU A 76 13.20 21.03 -2.17
N LEU A 77 12.44 21.57 -1.21
CA LEU A 77 11.87 22.92 -1.30
C LEU A 77 12.89 24.03 -1.09
N THR A 78 13.87 23.84 -0.20
CA THR A 78 14.83 24.88 0.19
C THR A 78 16.04 24.92 -0.72
N SER A 79 16.55 23.77 -1.17
CA SER A 79 17.78 23.67 -1.96
C SER A 79 17.59 23.01 -3.34
N GLY A 80 16.38 22.56 -3.69
CA GLY A 80 16.12 21.80 -4.91
C GLY A 80 16.70 20.37 -4.89
N GLN A 81 17.21 19.89 -3.75
CA GLN A 81 17.88 18.62 -3.63
C GLN A 81 17.15 17.67 -2.67
N LEU A 82 17.14 16.39 -3.00
CA LEU A 82 16.67 15.33 -2.11
C LEU A 82 17.87 14.79 -1.34
N THR A 83 17.92 15.05 -0.03
CA THR A 83 19.03 14.63 0.84
C THR A 83 18.58 13.69 1.95
N ASP A 84 19.53 12.92 2.45
CA ASP A 84 19.32 12.06 3.62
C ASP A 84 19.18 12.91 4.89
N PRO A 85 18.27 12.59 5.82
CA PRO A 85 18.00 13.42 7.00
C PRO A 85 19.17 13.53 8.00
N TYR A 86 20.10 12.59 7.98
CA TYR A 86 21.18 12.53 8.96
C TYR A 86 22.52 12.97 8.40
N SER A 87 22.82 12.61 7.16
CA SER A 87 24.12 12.87 6.54
C SER A 87 24.13 14.07 5.58
N LEU A 88 22.96 14.58 5.21
CA LEU A 88 22.75 15.58 4.16
C LEU A 88 23.30 15.14 2.77
N ALA A 89 23.77 13.90 2.67
CA ALA A 89 24.18 13.30 1.40
C ALA A 89 22.96 13.10 0.47
N PRO A 90 23.19 12.91 -0.84
CA PRO A 90 22.10 12.65 -1.76
C PRO A 90 21.24 11.44 -1.34
N LEU A 91 19.92 11.60 -1.35
CA LEU A 91 18.98 10.57 -0.93
C LEU A 91 19.12 9.29 -1.77
N THR A 92 19.53 8.19 -1.13
CA THR A 92 19.59 6.85 -1.72
C THR A 92 18.81 5.83 -0.91
N PHE A 93 18.61 6.07 0.40
CA PHE A 93 17.98 5.11 1.31
C PHE A 93 16.49 4.89 1.02
N ARG A 94 15.74 5.96 0.74
CA ARG A 94 14.32 5.91 0.36
C ARG A 94 14.14 6.37 -1.09
N THR A 95 13.05 5.93 -1.71
CA THR A 95 12.63 6.40 -3.03
C THR A 95 11.96 7.78 -2.94
N PRO A 96 12.03 8.61 -3.99
CA PRO A 96 11.64 10.02 -3.91
C PRO A 96 10.12 10.27 -3.97
N GLY A 97 9.29 9.27 -4.28
CA GLY A 97 7.88 9.49 -4.60
C GLY A 97 7.08 10.11 -3.46
N TYR A 98 7.27 9.64 -2.22
CA TYR A 98 6.56 10.23 -1.08
C TYR A 98 7.19 11.55 -0.61
N PRO A 99 8.52 11.73 -0.53
CA PRO A 99 9.12 13.06 -0.33
C PRO A 99 8.64 14.12 -1.33
N VAL A 100 8.55 13.79 -2.62
CA VAL A 100 8.03 14.72 -3.64
C VAL A 100 6.55 15.04 -3.39
N PHE A 101 5.73 14.04 -3.04
CA PHE A 101 4.33 14.27 -2.67
C PHE A 101 4.20 15.21 -1.47
N LEU A 102 5.02 15.02 -0.42
CA LEU A 102 5.06 15.93 0.73
C LEU A 102 5.50 17.34 0.33
N ALA A 103 6.54 17.46 -0.48
CA ALA A 103 7.04 18.76 -0.95
C ALA A 103 5.96 19.55 -1.71
N LEU A 104 5.16 18.87 -2.56
CA LEU A 104 4.04 19.52 -3.25
C LEU A 104 2.99 20.06 -2.28
N ILE A 105 2.70 19.36 -1.19
CA ILE A 105 1.75 19.83 -0.17
C ILE A 105 2.39 20.97 0.62
N TYR A 106 3.63 20.82 1.04
CA TYR A 106 4.36 21.81 1.83
C TYR A 106 4.57 23.12 1.09
N ALA A 107 4.73 23.09 -0.23
CA ALA A 107 4.84 24.29 -1.06
C ALA A 107 3.63 25.23 -0.94
N VAL A 108 2.44 24.68 -0.65
CA VAL A 108 1.19 25.47 -0.50
C VAL A 108 0.75 25.64 0.95
N SER A 109 1.19 24.77 1.87
CA SER A 109 0.70 24.73 3.25
C SER A 109 1.74 25.12 4.30
N GLY A 110 2.99 25.40 3.91
CA GLY A 110 4.04 25.78 4.85
C GLY A 110 4.43 24.66 5.82
N GLN A 111 4.72 23.46 5.35
CA GLN A 111 5.18 22.30 6.14
C GLN A 111 4.15 21.76 7.16
N SER A 112 2.87 22.01 6.93
CA SER A 112 1.81 21.56 7.82
C SER A 112 1.59 20.04 7.75
N ALA A 113 1.81 19.34 8.86
CA ALA A 113 1.48 17.91 9.01
C ALA A 113 -0.03 17.67 8.83
N TRP A 114 -0.87 18.58 9.31
CA TRP A 114 -2.32 18.50 9.16
C TRP A 114 -2.77 18.62 7.70
N ALA A 115 -2.10 19.44 6.90
CA ALA A 115 -2.39 19.53 5.46
C ALA A 115 -2.11 18.20 4.76
N VAL A 116 -1.04 17.49 5.14
CA VAL A 116 -0.75 16.15 4.63
C VAL A 116 -1.86 15.18 5.00
N VAL A 117 -2.29 15.15 6.26
CA VAL A 117 -3.40 14.29 6.73
C VAL A 117 -4.68 14.61 5.98
N PHE A 118 -5.00 15.89 5.77
CA PHE A 118 -6.19 16.29 5.01
C PHE A 118 -6.16 15.74 3.58
N VAL A 119 -5.02 15.88 2.87
CA VAL A 119 -4.85 15.31 1.52
C VAL A 119 -4.95 13.79 1.55
N GLN A 120 -4.37 13.12 2.55
CA GLN A 120 -4.50 11.67 2.71
C GLN A 120 -5.96 11.24 2.94
N ILE A 121 -6.75 12.00 3.70
CA ILE A 121 -8.19 11.78 3.87
C ILE A 121 -8.94 11.89 2.53
N LEU A 122 -8.59 12.86 1.69
CA LEU A 122 -9.16 12.96 0.34
C LEU A 122 -8.79 11.74 -0.51
N LEU A 123 -7.53 11.28 -0.46
CA LEU A 123 -7.09 10.10 -1.19
C LEU A 123 -7.84 8.83 -0.77
N ILE A 124 -7.97 8.55 0.54
CA ILE A 124 -8.70 7.36 1.01
C ILE A 124 -10.22 7.47 0.74
N THR A 125 -10.76 8.68 0.64
CA THR A 125 -12.16 8.88 0.26
C THR A 125 -12.34 8.61 -1.24
N ALA A 126 -11.40 9.04 -2.08
CA ALA A 126 -11.40 8.74 -3.50
C ALA A 126 -11.21 7.24 -3.82
N LEU A 127 -10.68 6.43 -2.88
CA LEU A 127 -10.65 4.98 -3.02
C LEU A 127 -12.06 4.37 -3.10
N VAL A 128 -13.06 4.94 -2.44
CA VAL A 128 -14.44 4.40 -2.43
C VAL A 128 -15.02 4.30 -3.85
N PRO A 129 -15.12 5.40 -4.62
CA PRO A 129 -15.58 5.31 -6.01
C PRO A 129 -14.60 4.55 -6.90
N LEU A 130 -13.30 4.58 -6.63
CA LEU A 130 -12.31 3.86 -7.42
C LEU A 130 -12.47 2.34 -7.29
N VAL A 131 -12.66 1.82 -6.08
CA VAL A 131 -12.94 0.40 -5.81
C VAL A 131 -14.28 -0.01 -6.42
N TYR A 132 -15.34 0.80 -6.27
CA TYR A 132 -16.61 0.56 -6.93
C TYR A 132 -16.44 0.42 -8.46
N HIS A 133 -15.75 1.36 -9.10
CA HIS A 133 -15.55 1.31 -10.55
C HIS A 133 -14.65 0.16 -10.98
N SER A 134 -13.64 -0.19 -10.18
CA SER A 134 -12.80 -1.37 -10.41
C SER A 134 -13.63 -2.66 -10.40
N ALA A 135 -14.52 -2.79 -9.41
CA ALA A 135 -15.48 -3.90 -9.34
C ALA A 135 -16.46 -3.90 -10.53
N ALA A 136 -17.01 -2.75 -10.90
CA ALA A 136 -17.98 -2.61 -12.01
C ALA A 136 -17.39 -2.93 -13.40
N VAL A 137 -16.06 -3.03 -13.52
CA VAL A 137 -15.43 -3.52 -14.75
C VAL A 137 -15.89 -4.94 -15.08
N PHE A 138 -16.07 -5.80 -14.09
CA PHE A 138 -16.31 -7.24 -14.30
C PHE A 138 -17.37 -7.86 -13.38
N LEU A 139 -17.87 -7.14 -12.36
CA LEU A 139 -18.94 -7.57 -11.45
C LEU A 139 -20.27 -6.87 -11.73
N SER A 140 -21.33 -7.37 -11.09
CA SER A 140 -22.64 -6.73 -11.07
C SER A 140 -22.63 -5.40 -10.30
N LYS A 141 -23.62 -4.55 -10.56
CA LYS A 141 -23.77 -3.28 -9.83
C LYS A 141 -23.91 -3.47 -8.31
N THR A 142 -24.62 -4.51 -7.88
CA THR A 142 -24.77 -4.85 -6.44
C THR A 142 -23.41 -5.21 -5.81
N ALA A 143 -22.61 -6.04 -6.48
CA ALA A 143 -21.28 -6.40 -6.00
C ALA A 143 -20.32 -5.20 -6.00
N ALA A 144 -20.41 -4.31 -6.98
CA ALA A 144 -19.64 -3.08 -7.02
C ALA A 144 -20.02 -2.14 -5.87
N ARG A 145 -21.31 -1.99 -5.57
CA ARG A 145 -21.77 -1.22 -4.39
C ARG A 145 -21.27 -1.81 -3.09
N ALA A 146 -21.35 -3.14 -2.93
CA ALA A 146 -20.83 -3.85 -1.76
C ALA A 146 -19.32 -3.63 -1.58
N ALA A 147 -18.53 -3.68 -2.66
CA ALA A 147 -17.10 -3.38 -2.63
C ALA A 147 -16.82 -1.93 -2.18
N GLY A 148 -17.59 -0.97 -2.69
CA GLY A 148 -17.51 0.43 -2.27
C GLY A 148 -17.83 0.62 -0.78
N VAL A 149 -18.85 -0.05 -0.27
CA VAL A 149 -19.23 -0.02 1.16
C VAL A 149 -18.10 -0.61 2.02
N LEU A 150 -17.56 -1.78 1.68
CA LEU A 150 -16.43 -2.36 2.42
C LEU A 150 -15.23 -1.43 2.46
N CYS A 151 -14.91 -0.76 1.35
CA CYS A 151 -13.83 0.23 1.31
C CYS A 151 -14.14 1.49 2.13
N ALA A 152 -15.39 1.96 2.12
CA ALA A 152 -15.84 3.12 2.88
C ALA A 152 -15.64 2.95 4.39
N PHE A 153 -15.93 1.75 4.89
CA PHE A 153 -15.84 1.40 6.31
C PHE A 153 -14.56 0.66 6.70
N SER A 154 -13.54 0.63 5.84
CA SER A 154 -12.24 0.07 6.22
C SER A 154 -11.57 0.93 7.30
N THR A 155 -11.49 0.37 8.51
CA THR A 155 -10.84 1.01 9.66
C THR A 155 -9.35 1.16 9.45
N VAL A 156 -8.72 0.25 8.69
CA VAL A 156 -7.29 0.30 8.36
C VAL A 156 -6.97 1.50 7.48
N LEU A 157 -7.75 1.74 6.41
CA LEU A 157 -7.57 2.91 5.56
C LEU A 157 -7.79 4.20 6.35
N ALA A 158 -8.84 4.26 7.17
CA ALA A 158 -9.17 5.44 7.97
C ALA A 158 -8.08 5.78 8.99
N ALA A 159 -7.57 4.78 9.72
CA ALA A 159 -6.58 4.97 10.77
C ALA A 159 -5.22 5.47 10.22
N TYR A 160 -4.74 4.87 9.15
CA TYR A 160 -3.42 5.24 8.59
C TYR A 160 -3.44 6.52 7.74
N ALA A 161 -4.60 7.13 7.50
CA ALA A 161 -4.67 8.48 6.96
C ALA A 161 -4.10 9.54 7.93
N PHE A 162 -4.09 9.24 9.24
CA PHE A 162 -3.50 10.08 10.30
C PHE A 162 -2.02 9.73 10.59
N ALA A 163 -1.30 9.21 9.61
CA ALA A 163 0.12 8.90 9.75
C ALA A 163 0.90 9.57 8.62
N LEU A 164 1.99 10.28 8.94
CA LEU A 164 2.90 10.86 7.94
C LEU A 164 3.77 9.75 7.34
N LEU A 165 3.13 8.82 6.65
CA LEU A 165 3.72 7.63 6.05
C LEU A 165 3.28 7.47 4.59
N SER A 166 4.11 6.82 3.81
CA SER A 166 3.88 6.59 2.38
C SER A 166 2.72 5.62 2.05
N ASP A 167 2.13 4.99 3.06
CA ASP A 167 1.20 3.87 2.93
C ASP A 167 -0.10 4.24 2.20
N VAL A 168 -0.69 5.39 2.52
CA VAL A 168 -1.95 5.85 1.89
C VAL A 168 -1.76 6.20 0.42
N LEU A 169 -0.72 6.98 0.10
CA LEU A 169 -0.40 7.31 -1.30
C LEU A 169 -0.11 6.05 -2.11
N PHE A 170 0.62 5.11 -1.51
CA PHE A 170 0.93 3.82 -2.11
C PHE A 170 -0.34 3.01 -2.41
N ALA A 171 -1.24 2.84 -1.43
CA ALA A 171 -2.51 2.13 -1.60
C ALA A 171 -3.38 2.79 -2.68
N PHE A 172 -3.41 4.14 -2.74
CA PHE A 172 -4.12 4.87 -3.77
C PHE A 172 -3.57 4.58 -5.18
N LEU A 173 -2.26 4.71 -5.38
CA LEU A 173 -1.61 4.47 -6.67
C LEU A 173 -1.76 3.01 -7.12
N LEU A 174 -1.64 2.06 -6.20
CA LEU A 174 -1.87 0.65 -6.47
C LEU A 174 -3.32 0.37 -6.90
N THR A 175 -4.29 1.05 -6.28
CA THR A 175 -5.71 0.87 -6.65
C THR A 175 -6.01 1.47 -8.03
N VAL A 176 -5.38 2.59 -8.39
CA VAL A 176 -5.47 3.15 -9.75
C VAL A 176 -4.81 2.21 -10.76
N PHE A 177 -3.65 1.64 -10.43
CA PHE A 177 -3.02 0.58 -11.24
C PHE A 177 -3.96 -0.60 -11.46
N LEU A 178 -4.56 -1.15 -10.40
CA LEU A 178 -5.54 -2.24 -10.46
C LEU A 178 -6.71 -1.92 -11.38
N PHE A 179 -7.27 -0.73 -11.25
CA PHE A 179 -8.38 -0.28 -12.09
C PHE A 179 -8.02 -0.32 -13.59
N PHE A 180 -6.87 0.26 -13.97
CA PHE A 180 -6.46 0.28 -15.37
C PHE A 180 -6.05 -1.10 -15.88
N ALA A 181 -5.42 -1.94 -15.03
CA ALA A 181 -5.08 -3.32 -15.34
C ALA A 181 -6.35 -4.16 -15.61
N LEU A 182 -7.38 -4.06 -14.75
CA LEU A 182 -8.68 -4.72 -14.97
C LEU A 182 -9.36 -4.22 -16.24
N CYS A 183 -9.31 -2.91 -16.50
CA CYS A 183 -9.79 -2.34 -17.75
C CYS A 183 -9.04 -2.87 -18.98
N TYR A 184 -7.73 -3.11 -18.86
CA TYR A 184 -6.93 -3.75 -19.90
C TYR A 184 -7.26 -5.23 -20.06
N ILE A 185 -7.39 -5.97 -18.98
CA ILE A 185 -7.80 -7.38 -19.00
C ILE A 185 -9.11 -7.53 -19.78
N LYS A 186 -10.10 -6.66 -19.52
CA LYS A 186 -11.40 -6.71 -20.20
C LYS A 186 -11.35 -6.30 -21.69
N SER A 187 -10.56 -5.29 -22.03
CA SER A 187 -10.67 -4.62 -23.34
C SER A 187 -9.51 -4.82 -24.31
N GLY A 188 -8.33 -5.22 -23.80
CA GLY A 188 -7.10 -5.31 -24.58
C GLY A 188 -6.57 -3.96 -25.12
N LYS A 189 -7.09 -2.82 -24.67
CA LYS A 189 -6.73 -1.50 -25.21
C LYS A 189 -5.42 -0.98 -24.64
N TRP A 190 -4.44 -0.65 -25.49
CA TRP A 190 -3.09 -0.21 -25.13
C TRP A 190 -3.01 1.03 -24.23
N PRO A 191 -3.85 2.09 -24.42
CA PRO A 191 -3.81 3.23 -23.48
C PRO A 191 -4.11 2.86 -22.05
N ARG A 192 -4.89 1.79 -21.79
CA ARG A 192 -5.17 1.29 -20.45
C ARG A 192 -3.98 0.56 -19.86
N LEU A 193 -3.24 -0.19 -20.71
CA LEU A 193 -2.00 -0.84 -20.30
C LEU A 193 -0.92 0.19 -19.97
N LEU A 194 -0.77 1.23 -20.79
CA LEU A 194 0.15 2.33 -20.53
C LEU A 194 -0.20 3.06 -19.23
N ALA A 195 -1.49 3.37 -19.01
CA ALA A 195 -1.93 3.99 -17.77
C ALA A 195 -1.63 3.09 -16.56
N ALA A 196 -1.89 1.77 -16.64
CA ALA A 196 -1.52 0.83 -15.59
C ALA A 196 -0.01 0.86 -15.33
N SER A 197 0.83 0.83 -16.37
CA SER A 197 2.29 0.91 -16.23
C SER A 197 2.75 2.21 -15.54
N LEU A 198 2.20 3.36 -15.93
CA LEU A 198 2.56 4.66 -15.35
C LEU A 198 2.18 4.74 -13.85
N PHE A 199 0.99 4.26 -13.46
CA PHE A 199 0.59 4.25 -12.06
C PHE A 199 1.35 3.21 -11.23
N LEU A 200 1.73 2.07 -11.82
CA LEU A 200 2.64 1.13 -11.17
C LEU A 200 4.04 1.75 -10.99
N THR A 201 4.54 2.47 -12.00
CA THR A 201 5.80 3.23 -11.90
C THR A 201 5.74 4.23 -10.74
N ALA A 202 4.68 5.03 -10.65
CA ALA A 202 4.50 5.96 -9.55
C ALA A 202 4.44 5.24 -8.18
N ALA A 203 3.76 4.10 -8.09
CA ALA A 203 3.71 3.28 -6.88
C ALA A 203 5.11 2.74 -6.50
N ILE A 204 5.92 2.30 -7.46
CA ILE A 204 7.31 1.85 -7.25
C ILE A 204 8.16 2.97 -6.66
N PHE A 205 7.99 4.20 -7.16
CA PHE A 205 8.70 5.37 -6.64
C PHE A 205 8.24 5.80 -5.24
N VAL A 206 7.03 5.42 -4.81
CA VAL A 206 6.55 5.62 -3.44
C VAL A 206 7.05 4.51 -2.52
N ARG A 207 6.95 3.24 -2.95
CA ARG A 207 7.46 2.08 -2.18
C ARG A 207 8.04 1.02 -3.13
N PRO A 208 9.34 0.73 -3.03
CA PRO A 208 10.04 -0.20 -3.92
C PRO A 208 9.48 -1.63 -3.93
N VAL A 209 8.74 -2.03 -2.91
CA VAL A 209 8.11 -3.36 -2.83
C VAL A 209 7.24 -3.67 -4.06
N ALA A 210 6.70 -2.65 -4.73
CA ALA A 210 5.94 -2.83 -5.96
C ALA A 210 6.83 -3.15 -7.19
N TYR A 211 8.16 -3.05 -7.10
CA TYR A 211 9.05 -3.28 -8.25
C TYR A 211 8.92 -4.69 -8.83
N ASN A 212 8.73 -5.69 -7.99
CA ASN A 212 8.58 -7.08 -8.44
C ASN A 212 7.31 -7.29 -9.30
N TRP A 213 6.36 -6.35 -9.26
CA TRP A 213 5.21 -6.34 -10.17
C TRP A 213 5.59 -6.05 -11.63
N LEU A 214 6.79 -5.53 -11.91
CA LEU A 214 7.34 -5.49 -13.26
C LEU A 214 7.40 -6.92 -13.85
N TYR A 215 7.96 -7.86 -13.12
CA TYR A 215 8.13 -9.25 -13.60
C TYR A 215 6.80 -10.00 -13.66
N LEU A 216 6.02 -9.96 -12.57
CA LEU A 216 4.70 -10.61 -12.53
C LEU A 216 3.75 -10.02 -13.57
N GLY A 217 3.71 -8.70 -13.71
CA GLY A 217 2.90 -8.01 -14.70
C GLY A 217 3.34 -8.33 -16.14
N ALA A 218 4.64 -8.38 -16.40
CA ALA A 218 5.16 -8.75 -17.71
C ALA A 218 4.75 -10.18 -18.11
N VAL A 219 4.85 -11.15 -17.18
CA VAL A 219 4.36 -12.51 -17.40
C VAL A 219 2.86 -12.52 -17.73
N LEU A 220 2.04 -11.80 -16.95
CA LEU A 220 0.58 -11.75 -17.18
C LEU A 220 0.22 -11.07 -18.51
N VAL A 221 0.94 -10.00 -18.89
CA VAL A 221 0.79 -9.32 -20.18
C VAL A 221 1.20 -10.26 -21.32
N GLY A 222 2.32 -10.96 -21.18
CA GLY A 222 2.80 -11.96 -22.11
C GLY A 222 1.78 -13.09 -22.32
N LEU A 223 1.30 -13.71 -21.22
CA LEU A 223 0.29 -14.78 -21.26
C LEU A 223 -1.03 -14.32 -21.91
N LYS A 224 -1.41 -13.05 -21.74
CA LYS A 224 -2.60 -12.50 -22.39
C LYS A 224 -2.42 -12.31 -23.90
N THR A 225 -1.20 -12.02 -24.35
CA THR A 225 -0.97 -11.52 -25.71
C THR A 225 -0.22 -12.51 -26.63
N TYR A 226 0.47 -13.54 -26.08
CA TYR A 226 1.31 -14.45 -26.88
C TYR A 226 0.51 -15.16 -28.02
N ARG A 227 -0.74 -15.56 -27.77
CA ARG A 227 -1.62 -16.17 -28.77
C ARG A 227 -2.13 -15.19 -29.83
N GLN A 228 -1.92 -13.89 -29.66
CA GLN A 228 -2.34 -12.85 -30.60
C GLN A 228 -1.24 -12.50 -31.63
N GLY A 229 -0.10 -13.20 -31.56
CA GLY A 229 1.06 -13.03 -32.41
C GLY A 229 2.23 -12.35 -31.73
N CYS A 230 3.45 -12.73 -32.11
CA CYS A 230 4.70 -12.27 -31.51
C CYS A 230 4.81 -10.73 -31.48
N ARG A 231 4.53 -10.06 -32.60
CA ARG A 231 4.57 -8.58 -32.68
C ARG A 231 3.68 -7.91 -31.65
N LYS A 232 2.45 -8.39 -31.46
CA LYS A 232 1.54 -7.85 -30.44
C LYS A 232 2.05 -8.08 -29.03
N CYS A 233 2.60 -9.26 -28.77
CA CYS A 233 3.16 -9.60 -27.47
C CYS A 233 4.34 -8.67 -27.12
N VAL A 234 5.31 -8.54 -28.01
CA VAL A 234 6.48 -7.66 -27.82
C VAL A 234 6.05 -6.21 -27.62
N CYS A 235 5.15 -5.69 -28.46
CA CYS A 235 4.67 -4.32 -28.29
C CYS A 235 3.94 -4.11 -26.96
N ALA A 236 3.11 -5.09 -26.51
CA ALA A 236 2.43 -4.98 -25.21
C ALA A 236 3.42 -5.01 -24.04
N LEU A 237 4.44 -5.87 -24.12
CA LEU A 237 5.52 -5.90 -23.14
C LEU A 237 6.30 -4.59 -23.11
N LEU A 238 6.63 -4.02 -24.27
CA LEU A 238 7.28 -2.71 -24.34
C LEU A 238 6.41 -1.60 -23.70
N VAL A 239 5.12 -1.55 -24.03
CA VAL A 239 4.19 -0.57 -23.43
C VAL A 239 4.12 -0.70 -21.91
N PHE A 240 4.20 -1.93 -21.39
CA PHE A 240 4.14 -2.16 -19.95
C PHE A 240 5.49 -1.94 -19.26
N CYS A 241 6.59 -2.49 -19.79
CA CYS A 241 7.88 -2.50 -19.11
C CYS A 241 8.68 -1.20 -19.30
N LEU A 242 8.59 -0.56 -20.48
CA LEU A 242 9.45 0.57 -20.81
C LEU A 242 9.28 1.78 -19.87
N PRO A 243 8.07 2.22 -19.49
CA PRO A 243 7.92 3.32 -18.53
C PRO A 243 8.57 3.01 -17.18
N ILE A 244 8.41 1.79 -16.68
CA ILE A 244 8.99 1.35 -15.41
C ILE A 244 10.52 1.36 -15.50
N LEU A 245 11.08 0.67 -16.50
CA LEU A 245 12.53 0.54 -16.68
C LEU A 245 13.21 1.88 -16.97
N ALA A 246 12.59 2.73 -17.80
CA ALA A 246 13.14 4.05 -18.10
C ALA A 246 13.19 4.96 -16.86
N CYS A 247 12.10 5.03 -16.10
CA CYS A 247 12.05 5.88 -14.90
C CYS A 247 12.97 5.34 -13.79
N THR A 248 12.95 4.03 -13.52
CA THR A 248 13.82 3.44 -12.50
C THR A 248 15.29 3.50 -12.90
N GLY A 249 15.63 3.27 -14.18
CA GLY A 249 16.97 3.44 -14.71
C GLY A 249 17.48 4.87 -14.63
N ALA A 250 16.63 5.87 -14.94
CA ALA A 250 16.98 7.27 -14.78
C ALA A 250 17.28 7.63 -13.31
N TRP A 251 16.50 7.08 -12.36
CA TRP A 251 16.76 7.27 -10.93
C TRP A 251 18.05 6.58 -10.46
N GLN A 252 18.33 5.37 -10.93
CA GLN A 252 19.59 4.66 -10.67
C GLN A 252 20.80 5.43 -11.25
N TRP A 253 20.66 5.99 -12.46
CA TRP A 253 21.68 6.85 -13.05
C TRP A 253 21.94 8.11 -12.20
N ARG A 254 20.88 8.77 -11.70
CA ARG A 254 21.02 9.89 -10.76
C ARG A 254 21.77 9.47 -9.49
N ASN A 255 21.40 8.34 -8.89
CA ASN A 255 22.06 7.83 -7.69
C ASN A 255 23.55 7.54 -7.94
N TYR A 256 23.88 6.94 -9.09
CA TYR A 256 25.26 6.71 -9.48
C TYR A 256 26.03 8.01 -9.63
N ARG A 257 25.48 9.00 -10.33
CA ARG A 257 26.14 10.29 -10.56
C ARG A 257 26.34 11.12 -9.29
N GLN A 258 25.41 11.05 -8.35
CA GLN A 258 25.44 11.92 -7.16
C GLN A 258 26.04 11.24 -5.92
N ALA A 259 25.90 9.92 -5.78
CA ALA A 259 26.32 9.19 -4.60
C ALA A 259 27.19 7.97 -4.88
N GLY A 260 27.61 7.73 -6.12
CA GLY A 260 28.36 6.51 -6.52
C GLY A 260 27.60 5.21 -6.34
N TYR A 261 26.27 5.28 -6.22
CA TYR A 261 25.39 4.15 -5.91
C TYR A 261 24.52 3.77 -7.09
N ALA A 262 24.80 2.62 -7.73
CA ALA A 262 24.07 2.17 -8.92
C ALA A 262 22.69 1.54 -8.62
N GLY A 263 22.30 1.36 -7.36
CA GLY A 263 21.04 0.77 -6.95
C GLY A 263 19.85 1.74 -7.03
N PHE A 264 18.64 1.16 -7.06
CA PHE A 264 17.41 1.96 -7.05
C PHE A 264 17.15 2.59 -5.68
N HIS A 265 17.43 1.85 -4.59
CA HIS A 265 17.41 2.33 -3.21
C HIS A 265 18.25 1.42 -2.31
N SER A 266 18.92 1.98 -1.29
CA SER A 266 19.81 1.22 -0.42
C SER A 266 19.12 0.61 0.80
N SER A 267 17.83 0.87 1.02
CA SER A 267 17.09 0.25 2.13
C SER A 267 16.82 -1.24 1.95
N ALA A 268 17.03 -1.81 0.75
CA ALA A 268 16.79 -3.24 0.50
C ALA A 268 17.74 -4.13 1.29
N ALA A 269 19.04 -3.85 1.25
CA ALA A 269 20.05 -4.59 1.99
C ALA A 269 19.87 -4.43 3.50
N TYR A 270 19.56 -3.20 3.95
CA TYR A 270 19.24 -2.91 5.34
C TYR A 270 18.06 -3.74 5.83
N ASN A 271 16.94 -3.69 5.12
CA ASN A 271 15.76 -4.46 5.48
C ASN A 271 16.05 -5.97 5.48
N LEU A 272 16.84 -6.48 4.55
CA LEU A 272 17.17 -7.90 4.48
C LEU A 272 18.05 -8.35 5.65
N TYR A 273 18.98 -7.52 6.09
CA TYR A 273 19.83 -7.81 7.26
C TYR A 273 19.01 -7.81 8.55
N PHE A 274 18.29 -6.72 8.81
CA PHE A 274 17.46 -6.59 10.01
C PHE A 274 16.18 -7.45 9.97
N TRP A 275 15.77 -7.99 8.83
CA TRP A 275 14.70 -8.98 8.76
C TRP A 275 14.98 -10.23 9.59
N ASN A 276 16.23 -10.51 9.93
CA ASN A 276 16.59 -11.69 10.72
C ASN A 276 16.54 -11.44 12.25
N LEU A 277 16.18 -10.25 12.71
CA LEU A 277 16.23 -9.86 14.12
C LEU A 277 15.47 -10.81 15.06
N ASP A 278 14.28 -11.26 14.69
CA ASP A 278 13.47 -12.19 15.48
C ASP A 278 14.10 -13.60 15.54
N ALA A 279 14.68 -14.08 14.46
CA ALA A 279 15.34 -15.38 14.39
C ALA A 279 16.68 -15.38 15.14
N VAL A 280 17.42 -14.28 15.07
CA VAL A 280 18.68 -14.09 15.79
C VAL A 280 18.41 -14.01 17.30
N GLY A 281 17.39 -13.25 17.72
CA GLY A 281 16.96 -13.19 19.11
C GLY A 281 16.54 -14.55 19.63
N HIS A 282 15.64 -15.25 18.93
CA HIS A 282 15.20 -16.58 19.30
C HIS A 282 16.35 -17.58 19.46
N ALA A 283 17.31 -17.58 18.56
CA ALA A 283 18.48 -18.46 18.62
C ALA A 283 19.39 -18.20 19.84
N ARG A 284 19.22 -17.09 20.54
CA ARG A 284 19.93 -16.69 21.75
C ARG A 284 19.03 -16.66 23.00
N GLY A 285 17.81 -17.19 22.91
CA GLY A 285 16.82 -17.13 24.00
C GLY A 285 16.31 -15.72 24.30
N LEU A 286 16.45 -14.79 23.36
CA LEU A 286 16.03 -13.40 23.45
C LEU A 286 14.76 -13.16 22.61
N ASN A 287 14.08 -12.06 22.89
CA ASN A 287 13.02 -11.56 22.00
C ASN A 287 13.61 -10.87 20.75
N ALA A 288 12.78 -10.37 19.85
CA ALA A 288 13.24 -9.71 18.64
C ALA A 288 13.97 -8.39 18.93
N GLN A 289 13.68 -7.67 20.04
CA GLN A 289 14.44 -6.50 20.47
C GLN A 289 15.88 -6.87 20.85
N GLY A 290 16.06 -7.97 21.58
CA GLY A 290 17.40 -8.50 21.85
C GLY A 290 18.13 -8.89 20.57
N GLY A 291 17.43 -9.48 19.59
CA GLY A 291 17.98 -9.78 18.29
C GLY A 291 18.35 -8.52 17.49
N ASP A 292 17.55 -7.46 17.55
CA ASP A 292 17.85 -6.16 16.93
C ASP A 292 19.12 -5.54 17.55
N GLN A 293 19.23 -5.54 18.87
CA GLN A 293 20.42 -5.07 19.58
C GLN A 293 21.68 -5.85 19.16
N LEU A 294 21.58 -7.17 19.06
CA LEU A 294 22.71 -8.01 18.62
C LEU A 294 23.11 -7.68 17.16
N LEU A 295 22.16 -7.45 16.28
CA LEU A 295 22.46 -7.07 14.89
C LEU A 295 23.10 -5.68 14.80
N HIS A 296 22.65 -4.72 15.62
CA HIS A 296 23.26 -3.39 15.69
C HIS A 296 24.69 -3.44 16.27
N GLN A 297 24.91 -4.23 17.31
CA GLN A 297 26.25 -4.45 17.90
C GLN A 297 27.22 -5.14 16.94
N ALA A 298 26.70 -5.94 16.01
CA ALA A 298 27.52 -6.61 14.99
C ALA A 298 27.94 -5.69 13.83
N LEU A 299 27.40 -4.47 13.73
CA LEU A 299 27.81 -3.52 12.71
C LEU A 299 29.26 -3.07 12.98
N PRO A 300 30.10 -2.91 11.95
CA PRO A 300 31.47 -2.47 12.11
C PRO A 300 31.55 -1.03 12.65
N ALA A 301 32.63 -0.71 13.32
CA ALA A 301 32.90 0.66 13.74
C ALA A 301 32.87 1.60 12.52
N GLY A 302 32.21 2.75 12.66
CA GLY A 302 32.07 3.72 11.57
C GLY A 302 31.09 3.31 10.45
N PHE A 303 30.27 2.25 10.63
CA PHE A 303 29.32 1.79 9.62
C PHE A 303 28.43 2.91 9.06
N TRP A 304 28.01 3.84 9.90
CA TRP A 304 27.11 4.92 9.48
C TRP A 304 27.79 5.95 8.55
N GLN A 305 29.14 6.03 8.58
CA GLN A 305 29.94 6.86 7.67
C GLN A 305 30.24 6.18 6.33
N PHE A 306 29.99 4.87 6.21
CA PHE A 306 30.18 4.16 4.95
C PHE A 306 29.35 4.76 3.82
N SER A 307 29.86 4.72 2.59
CA SER A 307 29.09 5.03 1.39
C SER A 307 27.90 4.08 1.25
N PRO A 308 26.84 4.47 0.52
CA PRO A 308 25.70 3.58 0.27
C PRO A 308 26.08 2.23 -0.33
N THR A 309 27.09 2.19 -1.22
CA THR A 309 27.60 0.96 -1.81
C THR A 309 28.29 0.07 -0.77
N GLN A 310 29.17 0.62 0.04
CA GLN A 310 29.84 -0.12 1.11
C GLN A 310 28.84 -0.67 2.15
N LYS A 311 27.82 0.11 2.51
CA LYS A 311 26.72 -0.36 3.37
C LYS A 311 26.00 -1.56 2.78
N ASP A 312 25.62 -1.47 1.51
CA ASP A 312 24.91 -2.56 0.82
C ASP A 312 25.78 -3.83 0.72
N GLU A 313 27.03 -3.69 0.34
CA GLU A 313 27.98 -4.82 0.25
C GLU A 313 28.13 -5.53 1.60
N TRP A 314 28.38 -4.77 2.65
CA TRP A 314 28.53 -5.33 3.99
C TRP A 314 27.24 -6.01 4.49
N LEU A 315 26.10 -5.33 4.37
CA LEU A 315 24.80 -5.85 4.80
C LEU A 315 24.40 -7.12 4.04
N LEU A 316 24.60 -7.16 2.72
CA LEU A 316 24.28 -8.33 1.89
C LEU A 316 25.20 -9.50 2.18
N ALA A 317 26.50 -9.24 2.40
CA ALA A 317 27.47 -10.27 2.78
C ALA A 317 27.07 -11.00 4.06
N HIS A 318 26.52 -10.27 5.04
CA HIS A 318 26.09 -10.82 6.32
C HIS A 318 24.65 -11.33 6.33
N ALA A 319 23.74 -10.69 5.56
CA ALA A 319 22.34 -11.12 5.49
C ALA A 319 22.17 -12.47 4.79
N LYS A 320 22.90 -12.73 3.69
CA LYS A 320 22.76 -13.98 2.92
C LYS A 320 23.03 -15.27 3.71
N PRO A 321 24.10 -15.38 4.50
CA PRO A 321 24.31 -16.54 5.39
C PRO A 321 23.22 -16.68 6.44
N MET A 322 22.77 -15.57 7.04
CA MET A 322 21.69 -15.59 8.03
C MET A 322 20.38 -16.08 7.42
N LEU A 323 20.05 -15.66 6.20
CA LEU A 323 18.88 -16.15 5.48
C LEU A 323 18.90 -17.67 5.34
N ARG A 324 20.04 -18.25 4.90
CA ARG A 324 20.19 -19.71 4.76
C ARG A 324 20.04 -20.41 6.11
N LYS A 325 20.65 -19.86 7.17
CA LYS A 325 20.61 -20.43 8.52
C LYS A 325 19.19 -20.40 9.13
N PHE A 326 18.48 -19.28 8.98
CA PHE A 326 17.23 -19.03 9.68
C PHE A 326 15.99 -19.26 8.83
N TRP A 327 16.14 -19.73 7.58
CA TRP A 327 15.00 -20.02 6.71
C TRP A 327 13.97 -21.00 7.31
N PRO A 328 14.38 -22.11 7.99
CA PRO A 328 13.41 -23.01 8.63
C PRO A 328 12.58 -22.29 9.71
N TYR A 329 13.21 -21.46 10.53
CA TYR A 329 12.52 -20.65 11.53
C TYR A 329 11.49 -19.72 10.87
N LYS A 330 11.89 -19.02 9.80
CA LYS A 330 11.01 -18.11 9.06
C LYS A 330 9.81 -18.84 8.46
N LEU A 331 10.02 -20.01 7.88
CA LEU A 331 8.93 -20.84 7.35
C LEU A 331 7.96 -21.32 8.45
N ALA A 332 8.49 -21.78 9.56
CA ALA A 332 7.67 -22.23 10.70
C ALA A 332 6.76 -21.12 11.26
N HIS A 333 7.25 -19.87 11.25
CA HIS A 333 6.51 -18.71 11.76
C HIS A 333 5.70 -17.96 10.70
N ALA A 334 5.87 -18.27 9.41
CA ALA A 334 5.15 -17.62 8.32
C ALA A 334 3.62 -17.68 8.46
N PRO A 335 2.97 -18.79 8.86
CA PRO A 335 1.52 -18.84 9.06
C PRO A 335 1.03 -17.83 10.09
N TYR A 336 1.76 -17.67 11.19
CA TYR A 336 1.44 -16.69 12.22
C TYR A 336 1.52 -15.25 11.67
N TRP A 337 2.59 -14.88 10.96
CA TRP A 337 2.73 -13.55 10.39
C TRP A 337 1.70 -13.26 9.30
N LEU A 338 1.39 -14.25 8.47
CA LEU A 338 0.33 -14.17 7.46
C LEU A 338 -1.03 -13.90 8.11
N ALA A 339 -1.39 -14.68 9.14
CA ALA A 339 -2.62 -14.46 9.89
C ALA A 339 -2.66 -13.09 10.56
N LYS A 340 -1.56 -12.69 11.22
CA LYS A 340 -1.43 -11.40 11.90
C LYS A 340 -1.59 -10.20 10.94
N THR A 341 -1.05 -10.29 9.72
CA THR A 341 -1.22 -9.22 8.71
C THR A 341 -2.65 -9.21 8.15
N LEU A 342 -3.21 -10.39 7.86
CA LEU A 342 -4.55 -10.49 7.29
C LEU A 342 -5.64 -10.05 8.28
N LEU A 343 -5.47 -10.39 9.55
CA LEU A 343 -6.43 -10.10 10.63
C LEU A 343 -6.02 -8.87 11.46
N GLY A 344 -4.82 -8.34 11.21
CA GLY A 344 -4.29 -7.17 11.91
C GLY A 344 -5.22 -5.98 11.76
N GLY A 345 -5.80 -5.57 12.88
CA GLY A 345 -6.68 -4.41 12.96
C GLY A 345 -5.90 -3.11 13.11
N SER A 346 -6.65 -2.03 13.12
CA SER A 346 -6.16 -0.66 13.30
C SER A 346 -6.38 -0.12 14.71
N TYR A 347 -6.72 -1.00 15.67
CA TYR A 347 -7.07 -0.60 17.03
C TYR A 347 -6.04 0.34 17.67
N THR A 348 -4.75 -0.04 17.68
CA THR A 348 -3.69 0.78 18.29
C THR A 348 -3.58 2.16 17.65
N GLN A 349 -3.70 2.25 16.31
CA GLN A 349 -3.64 3.51 15.60
C GLN A 349 -4.90 4.36 15.86
N ILE A 350 -6.07 3.77 15.91
CA ILE A 350 -7.32 4.48 16.24
C ILE A 350 -7.28 4.97 17.69
N SER A 351 -6.78 4.16 18.62
CA SER A 351 -6.61 4.57 20.02
C SER A 351 -5.68 5.79 20.13
N ARG A 352 -4.57 5.82 19.39
CA ARG A 352 -3.67 6.99 19.30
C ARG A 352 -4.39 8.24 18.77
N ILE A 353 -5.19 8.09 17.73
CA ILE A 353 -5.95 9.19 17.12
C ILE A 353 -6.95 9.79 18.13
N ILE A 354 -7.68 8.94 18.85
CA ILE A 354 -8.75 9.39 19.75
C ILE A 354 -8.21 9.88 21.09
N ARG A 355 -7.19 9.25 21.65
CA ARG A 355 -6.72 9.48 23.01
C ARG A 355 -5.40 10.24 23.11
N GLY A 356 -4.73 10.48 21.99
CA GLY A 356 -3.44 11.13 21.98
C GLY A 356 -2.37 10.37 22.78
N THR A 357 -2.37 9.04 22.73
CA THR A 357 -1.25 8.29 23.32
C THR A 357 0.04 8.66 22.57
N PRO A 358 1.16 8.95 23.26
CA PRO A 358 2.39 9.34 22.59
C PRO A 358 2.80 8.30 21.56
N PRO A 359 3.50 8.70 20.48
CA PRO A 359 4.15 7.74 19.64
C PRO A 359 5.01 6.87 20.54
N LEU A 360 4.87 5.55 20.39
CA LEU A 360 5.73 4.61 21.10
C LEU A 360 7.17 5.04 20.84
N SER A 361 7.98 5.17 21.89
CA SER A 361 9.42 5.26 21.71
C SER A 361 9.84 4.09 20.83
N GLN A 362 10.96 4.20 20.10
CA GLN A 362 11.45 3.09 19.28
C GLN A 362 11.49 1.79 20.11
N ALA A 363 11.90 1.87 21.37
CA ALA A 363 11.92 0.74 22.30
C ALA A 363 10.52 0.16 22.61
N GLU A 364 9.49 1.00 22.74
CA GLU A 364 8.11 0.55 22.95
C GLU A 364 7.47 0.03 21.67
N PHE A 365 7.80 0.61 20.51
CA PHE A 365 7.40 0.10 19.21
C PHE A 365 8.00 -1.29 18.96
N ASP A 366 9.28 -1.46 19.26
CA ASP A 366 10.00 -2.72 19.16
C ASP A 366 9.50 -3.73 20.20
N TYR A 367 9.18 -3.29 21.41
CA TYR A 367 8.55 -4.13 22.44
C TYR A 367 7.14 -4.60 22.01
N GLN A 368 6.35 -3.77 21.36
CA GLN A 368 5.03 -4.18 20.84
C GLN A 368 5.11 -5.07 19.60
N LEU A 369 6.12 -4.90 18.76
CA LEU A 369 6.44 -5.85 17.69
C LEU A 369 6.77 -7.24 18.28
N ASN A 370 7.32 -7.30 19.45
CA ASN A 370 7.96 -8.48 20.02
C ASN A 370 7.16 -9.21 21.11
N LYS A 371 6.20 -8.54 21.77
CA LYS A 371 5.20 -9.21 22.63
C LYS A 371 4.07 -9.79 21.79
N THR A 372 4.40 -10.73 20.95
CA THR A 372 3.59 -11.17 19.83
C THR A 372 2.62 -12.29 20.17
N THR A 373 2.61 -12.81 21.38
CA THR A 373 1.72 -13.91 21.81
C THR A 373 0.54 -13.47 22.67
N ALA A 374 0.59 -12.25 23.23
CA ALA A 374 -0.56 -11.70 23.95
C ALA A 374 -1.30 -10.70 23.04
N LEU A 375 -2.63 -10.78 23.01
CA LEU A 375 -3.48 -9.67 22.59
C LEU A 375 -2.93 -8.37 23.22
N PRO A 376 -3.05 -7.19 22.58
CA PRO A 376 -2.55 -5.92 23.13
C PRO A 376 -3.33 -5.49 24.37
N THR A 377 -3.46 -6.39 25.33
CA THR A 377 -4.24 -6.23 26.56
C THR A 377 -3.64 -5.22 27.52
N GLN A 378 -2.32 -4.94 27.41
CA GLN A 378 -1.64 -3.98 28.28
C GLN A 378 -2.07 -2.52 28.05
N HIS A 379 -2.72 -2.22 26.90
CA HIS A 379 -3.26 -0.90 26.57
C HIS A 379 -4.78 -0.84 26.69
N LEU A 380 -5.42 -1.97 27.00
CA LEU A 380 -6.87 -2.04 27.22
C LEU A 380 -7.15 -1.61 28.67
N ARG A 381 -7.45 -0.34 28.87
CA ARG A 381 -7.72 0.23 30.19
C ARG A 381 -9.20 0.35 30.51
N THR A 382 -10.05 0.33 29.47
CA THR A 382 -11.47 0.57 29.60
C THR A 382 -12.28 -0.41 28.73
N TRP A 383 -13.56 -0.60 29.06
CA TRP A 383 -14.48 -1.42 28.27
C TRP A 383 -14.63 -0.90 26.82
N GLN A 384 -14.47 0.43 26.60
CA GLN A 384 -14.47 1.01 25.27
C GLN A 384 -13.30 0.49 24.41
N ASP A 385 -12.15 0.19 25.00
CA ASP A 385 -11.00 -0.39 24.30
C ASP A 385 -11.30 -1.78 23.75
N TYR A 386 -11.98 -2.60 24.55
CA TYR A 386 -12.39 -3.95 24.13
C TYR A 386 -13.42 -3.88 22.99
N ILE A 387 -14.38 -2.96 23.07
CA ILE A 387 -15.35 -2.74 21.98
C ILE A 387 -14.61 -2.28 20.71
N LEU A 388 -13.74 -1.30 20.80
CA LEU A 388 -13.01 -0.79 19.65
C LEU A 388 -12.12 -1.86 19.01
N LEU A 389 -11.41 -2.65 19.83
CA LEU A 389 -10.62 -3.79 19.38
C LEU A 389 -11.52 -4.81 18.68
N GLY A 390 -12.66 -5.14 19.28
CA GLY A 390 -13.65 -6.09 18.72
C GLY A 390 -14.20 -5.61 17.37
N LEU A 391 -14.58 -4.35 17.26
CA LEU A 391 -15.08 -3.75 16.01
C LEU A 391 -14.02 -3.74 14.90
N CYS A 392 -12.80 -3.35 15.21
CA CYS A 392 -11.69 -3.37 14.25
C CYS A 392 -11.37 -4.80 13.81
N GLY A 393 -11.30 -5.74 14.75
CA GLY A 393 -11.07 -7.16 14.46
C GLY A 393 -12.18 -7.79 13.64
N ALA A 394 -13.45 -7.55 14.03
CA ALA A 394 -14.61 -8.05 13.31
C ALA A 394 -14.65 -7.52 11.86
N GLN A 395 -14.39 -6.23 11.65
CA GLN A 395 -14.35 -5.63 10.31
C GLN A 395 -13.25 -6.26 9.45
N THR A 396 -12.05 -6.45 9.98
CA THR A 396 -10.93 -7.05 9.22
C THR A 396 -11.19 -8.52 8.91
N LEU A 397 -11.71 -9.29 9.87
CA LEU A 397 -12.09 -10.70 9.70
C LEU A 397 -13.22 -10.85 8.68
N LEU A 398 -14.28 -10.05 8.80
CA LEU A 398 -15.41 -10.08 7.86
C LEU A 398 -14.94 -9.78 6.43
N THR A 399 -14.12 -8.76 6.24
CA THR A 399 -13.59 -8.41 4.92
C THR A 399 -12.75 -9.54 4.34
N ALA A 400 -11.91 -10.20 5.16
CA ALA A 400 -11.06 -11.32 4.74
C ALA A 400 -11.92 -12.55 4.34
N LEU A 401 -12.92 -12.91 5.16
CA LEU A 401 -13.84 -14.03 4.87
C LEU A 401 -14.65 -13.78 3.59
N LEU A 402 -15.19 -12.57 3.45
CA LEU A 402 -15.93 -12.18 2.25
C LEU A 402 -15.02 -12.16 1.00
N ALA A 403 -13.76 -11.77 1.13
CA ALA A 403 -12.79 -11.80 0.03
C ALA A 403 -12.47 -13.25 -0.38
N GLY A 404 -12.26 -14.15 0.58
CA GLY A 404 -12.09 -15.58 0.31
C GLY A 404 -13.29 -16.19 -0.42
N LEU A 405 -14.51 -15.89 0.05
CA LEU A 405 -15.74 -16.30 -0.64
C LEU A 405 -15.81 -15.70 -2.04
N GLY A 406 -15.44 -14.44 -2.20
CA GLY A 406 -15.41 -13.75 -3.49
C GLY A 406 -14.48 -14.42 -4.50
N ILE A 407 -13.30 -14.88 -4.09
CA ILE A 407 -12.36 -15.63 -4.94
C ILE A 407 -13.06 -16.90 -5.45
N VAL A 408 -13.70 -17.66 -4.57
CA VAL A 408 -14.41 -18.91 -4.92
C VAL A 408 -15.54 -18.62 -5.92
N ILE A 409 -16.35 -17.59 -5.65
CA ILE A 409 -17.46 -17.20 -6.54
C ILE A 409 -16.98 -16.75 -7.91
N LEU A 410 -15.92 -15.97 -7.97
CA LEU A 410 -15.33 -15.54 -9.26
C LEU A 410 -14.79 -16.72 -10.05
N TRP A 411 -14.17 -17.70 -9.38
CA TRP A 411 -13.64 -18.90 -10.00
C TRP A 411 -14.78 -19.77 -10.59
N ILE A 412 -15.84 -20.00 -9.82
CA ILE A 412 -17.04 -20.76 -10.26
C ILE A 412 -17.71 -20.06 -11.44
N ASN A 413 -17.80 -18.73 -11.42
CA ASN A 413 -18.37 -17.91 -12.49
C ASN A 413 -17.46 -17.74 -13.72
N LYS A 414 -16.37 -18.54 -13.81
CA LYS A 414 -15.43 -18.57 -14.94
C LYS A 414 -14.71 -17.24 -15.20
N ARG A 415 -14.62 -16.34 -14.20
CA ARG A 415 -13.84 -15.09 -14.24
C ARG A 415 -12.36 -15.35 -13.92
N ARG A 416 -11.77 -16.33 -14.60
CA ARG A 416 -10.43 -16.87 -14.25
C ARG A 416 -9.31 -15.81 -14.34
N ALA A 417 -9.32 -14.99 -15.39
CA ALA A 417 -8.28 -13.98 -15.59
C ALA A 417 -8.28 -12.93 -14.47
N GLU A 418 -9.46 -12.42 -14.11
CA GLU A 418 -9.63 -11.45 -13.04
C GLU A 418 -9.31 -12.09 -11.68
N THR A 419 -9.73 -13.32 -11.45
CA THR A 419 -9.45 -14.04 -10.19
C THR A 419 -7.97 -14.30 -10.00
N VAL A 420 -7.27 -14.78 -11.02
CA VAL A 420 -5.82 -15.02 -10.99
C VAL A 420 -5.08 -13.71 -10.78
N PHE A 421 -5.42 -12.65 -11.52
CA PHE A 421 -4.78 -11.34 -11.38
C PHE A 421 -4.94 -10.77 -9.96
N LEU A 422 -6.18 -10.73 -9.43
CA LEU A 422 -6.47 -10.18 -8.10
C LEU A 422 -5.88 -11.06 -6.99
N GLY A 423 -5.95 -12.39 -7.16
CA GLY A 423 -5.36 -13.35 -6.22
C GLY A 423 -3.84 -13.23 -6.14
N LEU A 424 -3.16 -13.14 -7.28
CA LEU A 424 -1.72 -12.92 -7.34
C LEU A 424 -1.34 -11.55 -6.75
N PHE A 425 -2.14 -10.51 -7.03
CA PHE A 425 -1.88 -9.19 -6.51
C PHE A 425 -2.01 -9.15 -4.98
N ALA A 426 -3.13 -9.59 -4.44
CA ALA A 426 -3.33 -9.62 -3.00
C ALA A 426 -2.35 -10.57 -2.32
N GLY A 427 -2.14 -11.77 -2.88
CA GLY A 427 -1.23 -12.78 -2.36
C GLY A 427 0.22 -12.31 -2.31
N TYR A 428 0.70 -11.63 -3.36
CA TYR A 428 2.04 -11.07 -3.38
C TYR A 428 2.25 -10.06 -2.24
N PHE A 429 1.40 -9.02 -2.17
CA PHE A 429 1.55 -8.00 -1.13
C PHE A 429 1.32 -8.56 0.28
N TRP A 430 0.38 -9.48 0.43
CA TRP A 430 0.16 -10.17 1.69
C TRP A 430 1.38 -10.96 2.13
N ALA A 431 1.95 -11.80 1.26
CA ALA A 431 3.11 -12.63 1.58
C ALA A 431 4.35 -11.76 1.88
N VAL A 432 4.67 -10.81 0.99
CA VAL A 432 5.87 -9.97 1.15
C VAL A 432 5.76 -9.07 2.38
N SER A 433 4.59 -8.45 2.61
CA SER A 433 4.38 -7.60 3.78
C SER A 433 4.45 -8.39 5.10
N SER A 434 3.92 -9.62 5.11
CA SER A 434 3.92 -10.46 6.32
C SER A 434 5.29 -11.02 6.66
N VAL A 435 5.99 -11.55 5.64
CA VAL A 435 7.21 -12.32 5.84
C VAL A 435 8.44 -11.42 5.95
N PHE A 436 8.50 -10.32 5.16
CA PHE A 436 9.71 -9.49 5.05
C PHE A 436 9.67 -8.16 5.81
N PHE A 437 8.49 -7.63 6.16
CA PHE A 437 8.39 -6.29 6.77
C PHE A 437 7.76 -6.31 8.17
N GLY A 438 7.41 -7.48 8.68
CA GLY A 438 6.71 -7.61 9.96
C GLY A 438 5.19 -7.59 9.78
N ALA A 439 4.50 -8.16 10.77
CA ALA A 439 3.07 -8.37 10.70
C ALA A 439 2.29 -7.29 11.44
N GLY A 440 1.26 -6.73 10.83
CA GLY A 440 0.38 -5.75 11.47
C GLY A 440 -0.58 -5.06 10.51
N GLY A 441 -1.52 -4.30 11.04
CA GLY A 441 -2.55 -3.62 10.25
C GLY A 441 -2.01 -2.65 9.19
N ARG A 442 -0.87 -1.99 9.43
CA ARG A 442 -0.18 -1.13 8.45
C ARG A 442 0.13 -1.88 7.16
N TYR A 443 0.63 -3.09 7.28
CA TYR A 443 1.11 -3.89 6.15
C TYR A 443 -0.02 -4.54 5.33
N ARG A 444 -1.27 -4.39 5.77
CA ARG A 444 -2.47 -4.76 5.02
C ARG A 444 -2.87 -3.72 3.96
N LEU A 445 -2.51 -2.44 4.15
CA LEU A 445 -2.90 -1.34 3.27
C LEU A 445 -2.67 -1.60 1.77
N PRO A 446 -1.54 -2.18 1.30
CA PRO A 446 -1.30 -2.39 -0.13
C PRO A 446 -2.34 -3.26 -0.83
N PHE A 447 -2.99 -4.18 -0.12
CA PHE A 447 -3.98 -5.11 -0.68
C PHE A 447 -5.38 -4.96 -0.09
N GLU A 448 -5.60 -4.03 0.83
CA GLU A 448 -6.91 -3.79 1.47
C GLU A 448 -8.02 -3.51 0.45
N THR A 449 -7.76 -2.66 -0.53
CA THR A 449 -8.72 -2.35 -1.58
C THR A 449 -9.06 -3.55 -2.46
N THR A 450 -8.09 -4.46 -2.65
CA THR A 450 -8.32 -5.73 -3.35
C THR A 450 -9.20 -6.67 -2.53
N LEU A 451 -8.99 -6.72 -1.20
CA LEU A 451 -9.88 -7.49 -0.33
C LEU A 451 -11.31 -6.93 -0.35
N CYS A 452 -11.48 -5.60 -0.32
CA CYS A 452 -12.79 -4.96 -0.46
C CYS A 452 -13.46 -5.31 -1.81
N LEU A 453 -12.70 -5.31 -2.90
CA LEU A 453 -13.18 -5.62 -4.23
C LEU A 453 -13.65 -7.08 -4.33
N LEU A 454 -12.85 -8.02 -3.87
CA LEU A 454 -13.19 -9.45 -3.78
C LEU A 454 -14.35 -9.68 -2.81
N GLY A 455 -14.32 -9.03 -1.66
CA GLY A 455 -15.37 -9.10 -0.64
C GLY A 455 -16.73 -8.62 -1.14
N GLY A 456 -16.73 -7.63 -2.05
CA GLY A 456 -17.95 -7.19 -2.72
C GLY A 456 -18.64 -8.29 -3.52
N ALA A 457 -17.87 -9.16 -4.20
CA ALA A 457 -18.42 -10.33 -4.90
C ALA A 457 -19.01 -11.34 -3.90
N GLY A 458 -18.30 -11.63 -2.81
CA GLY A 458 -18.77 -12.54 -1.75
C GLY A 458 -20.04 -12.05 -1.06
N LEU A 459 -20.06 -10.76 -0.67
CA LEU A 459 -21.23 -10.17 0.00
C LEU A 459 -22.46 -10.14 -0.90
N ALA A 460 -22.32 -9.77 -2.17
CA ALA A 460 -23.43 -9.76 -3.11
C ALA A 460 -24.03 -11.16 -3.33
N TRP A 461 -23.18 -12.19 -3.37
CA TRP A 461 -23.64 -13.57 -3.46
C TRP A 461 -24.41 -14.00 -2.21
N LEU A 462 -23.91 -13.73 -1.01
CA LEU A 462 -24.63 -14.02 0.25
C LEU A 462 -26.00 -13.34 0.26
N CYS A 463 -26.07 -12.04 -0.05
CA CYS A 463 -27.33 -11.32 -0.12
C CYS A 463 -28.31 -11.95 -1.12
N SER A 464 -27.83 -12.45 -2.26
CA SER A 464 -28.68 -13.12 -3.26
C SER A 464 -29.27 -14.44 -2.75
N LYS A 465 -28.57 -15.15 -1.86
CA LYS A 465 -29.02 -16.42 -1.27
C LYS A 465 -29.98 -16.23 -0.08
N LEU A 466 -29.83 -15.11 0.63
CA LEU A 466 -30.67 -14.80 1.80
C LEU A 466 -32.02 -14.18 1.42
N ARG A 467 -32.09 -13.41 0.32
CA ARG A 467 -33.35 -12.78 -0.16
C ARG A 467 -34.54 -13.72 -0.33
N PRO A 468 -34.41 -14.94 -0.91
CA PRO A 468 -35.55 -15.85 -1.05
C PRO A 468 -36.09 -16.38 0.28
N ARG A 469 -35.27 -16.37 1.36
CA ARG A 469 -35.68 -16.87 2.69
C ARG A 469 -36.41 -15.84 3.55
N LEU A 470 -36.21 -14.55 3.26
CA LEU A 470 -36.86 -13.43 3.97
C LEU A 470 -38.24 -13.08 3.41
N ASN A 471 -38.59 -13.60 2.23
CA ASN A 471 -39.89 -13.44 1.56
C ASN A 471 -40.78 -14.67 1.68
N ARG A 472 -40.41 -15.63 2.50
CA ARG A 472 -41.22 -16.75 2.96
C ARG A 472 -41.47 -16.64 4.46
#